data_4080b4604e588dd6209b3c49ddb290e0
#
_entry.id   4080b4604e588dd6209b3c49ddb290e0
#
_cell.length_a   1.000
_cell.length_b   1.000
_cell.length_c   1.000
_cell.angle_alpha   90.00
_cell.angle_beta   90.00
_cell.angle_gamma   90.00
#
_symmetry.space_group_name_H-M   'P 1'
#
loop_
_entity.id
_entity.type
_entity.pdbx_description
1 polymer ?
#
loop_
_entity_poly.entity_id
_entity_poly.type
_entity_poly.pdbx_seq_one_letter_code
_entity_poly.pdbx_strand_id
1 'polypeptide(L)'
;GIDGRIFPVSSMPTNRPDSLPFMDEWFPIQVKQKDKASRPDIDSFEAAMMRENRKKGFFVSFDFSSDALREIDAFFRRSGCIVIPLTVREILDEQIARKLA
;
A
#
# COMPACT_ATOMS: atom_id res chain seq x y z
N GLY A 1 -1.58 -1.18 11.98
CA GLY A 1 -0.64 -0.28 11.71
C GLY A 1 -0.08 -0.16 10.32
N ILE A 2 0.95 0.59 10.26
CA ILE A 2 1.70 0.83 9.04
C ILE A 2 3.12 0.34 9.27
N ASP A 3 3.59 -0.56 8.41
CA ASP A 3 4.93 -1.12 8.56
C ASP A 3 6.00 -0.28 7.90
N GLY A 4 5.63 0.55 6.95
CA GLY A 4 6.61 1.37 6.24
C GLY A 4 5.97 2.40 5.35
N ARG A 5 6.81 3.08 4.59
CA ARG A 5 6.40 4.13 3.68
C ARG A 5 7.05 3.91 2.32
N ILE A 6 6.28 4.18 1.26
CA ILE A 6 6.79 4.13 -0.10
C ILE A 6 6.75 5.53 -0.66
N PHE A 7 7.85 5.99 -1.24
CA PHE A 7 7.93 7.30 -1.88
C PHE A 7 7.93 7.12 -3.39
N PRO A 8 7.14 7.93 -4.11
CA PRO A 8 7.21 7.90 -5.57
C PRO A 8 8.60 8.29 -6.05
N VAL A 9 9.07 7.65 -7.12
CA VAL A 9 10.40 7.95 -7.68
C VAL A 9 10.50 9.41 -8.09
N SER A 10 9.43 9.97 -8.63
CA SER A 10 9.39 11.36 -9.08
C SER A 10 9.50 12.36 -7.93
N SER A 11 9.19 11.97 -6.71
CA SER A 11 9.26 12.85 -5.54
C SER A 11 10.42 12.50 -4.63
N MET A 12 11.31 11.61 -5.06
CA MET A 12 12.51 11.32 -4.27
C MET A 12 13.43 12.54 -4.23
N PRO A 13 14.02 12.82 -3.07
CA PRO A 13 14.89 13.98 -2.94
C PRO A 13 16.07 13.84 -3.90
N THR A 14 16.12 14.69 -4.88
CA THR A 14 17.31 14.96 -5.64
C THR A 14 17.94 16.17 -4.99
N ASN A 15 19.09 16.57 -5.39
CA ASN A 15 19.89 17.64 -4.77
C ASN A 15 19.20 19.01 -4.77
N ARG A 16 17.91 19.09 -4.46
CA ARG A 16 17.16 20.34 -4.46
C ARG A 16 16.79 20.73 -3.04
N PRO A 17 17.26 21.87 -2.56
CA PRO A 17 16.87 22.37 -1.24
C PRO A 17 15.39 22.71 -1.14
N ASP A 18 14.74 22.98 -2.25
CA ASP A 18 13.32 23.35 -2.32
C ASP A 18 12.39 22.17 -2.57
N SER A 19 12.88 20.94 -2.44
CA SER A 19 12.07 19.74 -2.67
C SER A 19 11.21 19.35 -1.47
N LEU A 20 11.20 20.15 -0.42
CA LEU A 20 10.49 19.85 0.81
C LEU A 20 8.99 19.56 0.62
N PRO A 21 8.24 20.28 -0.21
CA PRO A 21 6.81 19.95 -0.40
C PRO A 21 6.59 18.55 -0.95
N PHE A 22 7.53 18.02 -1.72
CA PHE A 22 7.41 16.68 -2.28
C PHE A 22 7.78 15.59 -1.29
N MET A 23 8.50 15.93 -0.24
CA MET A 23 8.90 14.96 0.77
C MET A 23 7.73 14.51 1.64
N ASP A 24 6.63 15.26 1.64
CA ASP A 24 5.43 14.86 2.37
C ASP A 24 4.60 13.83 1.59
N GLU A 25 4.92 13.58 0.33
CA GLU A 25 4.20 12.61 -0.46
C GLU A 25 4.78 11.21 -0.22
N TRP A 26 4.00 10.38 0.42
CA TRP A 26 4.40 9.01 0.69
C TRP A 26 3.16 8.12 0.78
N PHE A 27 3.36 6.84 0.60
CA PHE A 27 2.28 5.87 0.67
C PHE A 27 2.57 4.86 1.78
N PRO A 28 1.61 4.63 2.68
CA PRO A 28 1.79 3.60 3.70
C PRO A 28 1.80 2.21 3.10
N ILE A 29 2.57 1.33 3.71
CA ILE A 29 2.60 -0.07 3.35
C ILE A 29 2.39 -0.90 4.61
N GLN A 30 1.57 -1.94 4.51
CA GLN A 30 1.33 -2.90 5.56
C GLN A 30 1.63 -4.29 5.01
N VAL A 31 2.35 -5.09 5.77
CA VAL A 31 2.67 -6.46 5.39
C VAL A 31 2.07 -7.42 6.40
N LYS A 32 1.25 -8.36 5.93
CA LYS A 32 0.73 -9.43 6.76
C LYS A 32 1.53 -10.69 6.47
N GLN A 33 2.25 -11.16 7.47
CA GLN A 33 3.20 -12.25 7.31
C GLN A 33 2.60 -13.65 7.50
N LYS A 34 1.37 -13.73 7.99
CA LYS A 34 0.70 -15.02 8.27
C LYS A 34 -0.65 -15.05 7.61
N ASP A 35 -1.02 -16.20 7.08
CA ASP A 35 -2.36 -16.48 6.58
C ASP A 35 -2.78 -15.52 5.47
N LYS A 36 -4.08 -15.41 5.30
CA LYS A 36 -4.63 -14.51 4.31
C LYS A 36 -5.13 -13.24 4.99
N ALA A 37 -5.00 -12.12 4.32
CA ALA A 37 -5.53 -10.87 4.81
C ALA A 37 -7.06 -10.94 4.81
N SER A 38 -7.65 -10.57 5.92
CA SER A 38 -9.09 -10.60 6.13
C SER A 38 -9.66 -9.20 6.12
N ARG A 39 -10.98 -9.09 6.12
CA ARG A 39 -11.62 -7.78 6.18
C ARG A 39 -11.19 -6.96 7.40
N PRO A 40 -11.11 -7.50 8.63
CA PRO A 40 -10.61 -6.71 9.77
C PRO A 40 -9.20 -6.17 9.55
N ASP A 41 -8.34 -6.91 8.86
CA ASP A 41 -7.01 -6.42 8.54
C ASP A 41 -7.06 -5.20 7.64
N ILE A 42 -7.94 -5.24 6.64
CA ILE A 42 -8.12 -4.11 5.72
C ILE A 42 -8.76 -2.92 6.47
N ASP A 43 -9.76 -3.16 7.31
CA ASP A 43 -10.40 -2.12 8.10
C ASP A 43 -9.37 -1.37 8.95
N SER A 44 -8.46 -2.10 9.59
CA SER A 44 -7.41 -1.52 10.40
C SER A 44 -6.45 -0.66 9.57
N PHE A 45 -6.11 -1.13 8.38
CA PHE A 45 -5.23 -0.39 7.49
C PHE A 45 -5.90 0.89 6.98
N GLU A 46 -7.18 0.80 6.64
CA GLU A 46 -7.97 1.97 6.22
C GLU A 46 -8.00 3.03 7.31
N ALA A 47 -8.21 2.61 8.56
CA ALA A 47 -8.21 3.54 9.69
C ALA A 47 -6.85 4.21 9.84
N ALA A 48 -5.76 3.47 9.65
CA ALA A 48 -4.41 4.02 9.70
C ALA A 48 -4.18 5.03 8.57
N MET A 49 -4.64 4.73 7.36
CA MET A 49 -4.55 5.63 6.23
C MET A 49 -5.28 6.95 6.50
N MET A 50 -6.49 6.85 7.04
CA MET A 50 -7.29 8.04 7.36
C MET A 50 -6.62 8.87 8.43
N ARG A 51 -6.07 8.23 9.46
CA ARG A 51 -5.36 8.90 10.54
C ARG A 51 -4.15 9.66 10.03
N GLU A 52 -3.44 9.09 9.04
CA GLU A 52 -2.26 9.72 8.44
C GLU A 52 -2.61 10.61 7.26
N ASN A 53 -3.89 10.75 6.96
CA ASN A 53 -4.39 11.54 5.84
C ASN A 53 -3.76 11.12 4.51
N ARG A 54 -3.73 9.82 4.26
CA ARG A 54 -3.20 9.25 3.02
C ARG A 54 -4.33 8.64 2.21
N LYS A 55 -4.31 8.87 0.91
CA LYS A 55 -5.38 8.45 0.02
C LYS A 55 -5.04 7.21 -0.79
N LYS A 56 -3.82 6.71 -0.66
CA LYS A 56 -3.35 5.53 -1.36
C LYS A 56 -2.40 4.78 -0.47
N GLY A 57 -2.56 3.47 -0.40
CA GLY A 57 -1.67 2.62 0.40
C GLY A 57 -1.54 1.24 -0.23
N PHE A 58 -0.55 0.49 0.22
CA PHE A 58 -0.24 -0.84 -0.29
C PHE A 58 -0.38 -1.85 0.84
N PHE A 59 -1.10 -2.93 0.58
CA PHE A 59 -1.23 -4.00 1.55
C PHE A 59 -0.67 -5.28 0.94
N VAL A 60 0.35 -5.84 1.57
CA VAL A 60 1.04 -7.04 1.07
C VAL A 60 0.64 -8.23 1.94
N SER A 61 0.23 -9.32 1.33
CA SER A 61 -0.13 -10.54 2.03
C SER A 61 0.13 -11.74 1.12
N PHE A 62 0.15 -12.94 1.69
CA PHE A 62 0.21 -14.15 0.87
C PHE A 62 -1.06 -14.35 0.06
N ASP A 63 -2.20 -13.97 0.62
CA ASP A 63 -3.48 -14.09 -0.05
C ASP A 63 -4.45 -13.10 0.58
N PHE A 64 -5.61 -12.89 -0.04
CA PHE A 64 -6.66 -12.01 0.43
C PHE A 64 -7.99 -12.74 0.41
N SER A 65 -8.77 -12.60 1.47
CA SER A 65 -10.11 -13.14 1.48
C SER A 65 -11.01 -12.34 0.51
N SER A 66 -12.09 -12.95 0.06
CA SER A 66 -13.03 -12.24 -0.80
C SER A 66 -13.66 -11.04 -0.10
N ASP A 67 -13.88 -11.13 1.21
CA ASP A 67 -14.39 -10.01 2.00
C ASP A 67 -13.40 -8.87 2.06
N ALA A 68 -12.10 -9.18 2.17
CA ALA A 68 -11.05 -8.17 2.16
C ALA A 68 -11.04 -7.41 0.83
N LEU A 69 -11.10 -8.14 -0.28
CA LEU A 69 -11.10 -7.51 -1.60
C LEU A 69 -12.35 -6.67 -1.83
N ARG A 70 -13.51 -7.13 -1.34
CA ARG A 70 -14.75 -6.36 -1.43
C ARG A 70 -14.67 -5.07 -0.61
N GLU A 71 -14.05 -5.13 0.57
CA GLU A 71 -13.90 -3.94 1.40
C GLU A 71 -12.96 -2.93 0.74
N ILE A 72 -11.90 -3.38 0.09
CA ILE A 72 -11.00 -2.49 -0.65
C ILE A 72 -11.78 -1.71 -1.70
N ASP A 73 -12.63 -2.39 -2.46
CA ASP A 73 -13.46 -1.76 -3.47
C ASP A 73 -14.48 -0.81 -2.85
N ALA A 74 -15.13 -1.23 -1.77
CA ALA A 74 -16.11 -0.40 -1.06
C ALA A 74 -15.47 0.86 -0.49
N PHE A 75 -14.27 0.75 0.03
CA PHE A 75 -13.52 1.88 0.57
C PHE A 75 -13.25 2.92 -0.51
N PHE A 76 -12.85 2.47 -1.68
CA PHE A 76 -12.64 3.38 -2.81
C PHE A 76 -13.93 4.10 -3.22
N ARG A 77 -15.04 3.36 -3.32
CA ARG A 77 -16.33 3.94 -3.70
C ARG A 77 -16.85 4.94 -2.68
N ARG A 78 -16.57 4.70 -1.40
CA ARG A 78 -17.08 5.52 -0.30
C ARG A 78 -16.22 6.76 -0.05
N SER A 79 -14.91 6.67 -0.26
CA SER A 79 -13.98 7.71 0.15
C SER A 79 -13.05 8.21 -0.94
N GLY A 80 -12.94 7.49 -2.05
CA GLY A 80 -11.95 7.78 -3.08
C GLY A 80 -10.55 7.32 -2.73
N CYS A 81 -10.36 6.72 -1.56
CA CYS A 81 -9.06 6.22 -1.14
C CYS A 81 -8.79 4.84 -1.73
N ILE A 82 -7.55 4.58 -2.07
CA ILE A 82 -7.16 3.37 -2.77
C ILE A 82 -6.24 2.52 -1.91
N VAL A 83 -6.62 1.26 -1.69
CA VAL A 83 -5.73 0.26 -1.13
C VAL A 83 -5.35 -0.68 -2.28
N ILE A 84 -4.06 -0.82 -2.52
CA ILE A 84 -3.56 -1.71 -3.57
C ILE A 84 -3.16 -3.03 -2.92
N PRO A 85 -3.89 -4.13 -3.18
CA PRO A 85 -3.51 -5.42 -2.63
C PRO A 85 -2.43 -6.05 -3.49
N LEU A 86 -1.37 -6.52 -2.85
CA LEU A 86 -0.27 -7.20 -3.53
C LEU A 86 -0.01 -8.52 -2.83
N THR A 87 0.07 -9.59 -3.59
CA THR A 87 0.48 -10.86 -3.01
C THR A 87 2.00 -10.96 -3.03
N VAL A 88 2.53 -11.71 -2.08
CA VAL A 88 3.97 -12.00 -2.04
C VAL A 88 4.40 -12.66 -3.36
N ARG A 89 3.55 -13.54 -3.89
CA ARG A 89 3.83 -14.22 -5.16
C ARG A 89 3.98 -13.23 -6.31
N GLU A 90 3.09 -12.25 -6.41
CA GLU A 90 3.19 -11.23 -7.46
C GLU A 90 4.49 -10.44 -7.38
N ILE A 91 4.90 -10.10 -6.17
CA ILE A 91 6.15 -9.37 -5.95
C ILE A 91 7.34 -10.21 -6.37
N LEU A 92 7.36 -11.49 -6.00
CA LEU A 92 8.45 -12.39 -6.36
C LEU A 92 8.50 -12.63 -7.87
N ASP A 93 7.35 -12.82 -8.51
CA ASP A 93 7.29 -13.03 -9.95
C ASP A 93 7.84 -11.82 -10.70
N GLU A 94 7.52 -10.63 -10.26
CA GLU A 94 8.03 -9.41 -10.86
C GLU A 94 9.55 -9.28 -10.68
N GLN A 95 10.06 -9.63 -9.51
CA GLN A 95 11.49 -9.61 -9.24
C GLN A 95 12.25 -10.58 -10.12
N ILE A 96 11.70 -11.77 -10.29
CA ILE A 96 12.29 -12.79 -11.18
C ILE A 96 12.32 -12.27 -12.62
N ALA A 97 11.22 -11.69 -13.07
CA ALA A 97 11.13 -11.13 -14.42
C ALA A 97 12.19 -10.05 -14.64
N ARG A 98 12.41 -9.21 -13.66
CA ARG A 98 13.44 -8.15 -13.75
C ARG A 98 14.85 -8.72 -13.83
N LYS A 99 15.11 -9.81 -13.11
CA LYS A 99 16.42 -10.46 -13.15
C LYS A 99 16.70 -11.15 -14.47
N LEU A 100 15.65 -11.63 -15.12
CA LEU A 100 15.77 -12.33 -16.40
C LEU A 100 15.77 -11.37 -17.58
N ALA A 101 15.36 -10.16 -17.38
CA ALA A 101 15.40 -9.12 -18.41
C ALA A 101 16.81 -8.47 -18.46
#